data_f1f93bcd68c856e3046a1cb16bd89a8f
#
_entry.id   f1f93bcd68c856e3046a1cb16bd89a8f
#
_cell.length_a   1.000
_cell.length_b   1.000
_cell.length_c   1.000
_cell.angle_alpha   90.00
_cell.angle_beta   90.00
_cell.angle_gamma   90.00
#
_symmetry.space_group_name_H-M   'P 1'
#
loop_
_entity.id
_entity.type
_entity.pdbx_description
1 polymer ?
#
loop_
_entity_poly.entity_id
_entity_poly.type
_entity_poly.pdbx_seq_one_letter_code
_entity_poly.pdbx_strand_id
1 'polypeptide(L)'
;MPNDKEQKNQDYLNKILGGGQEGTKSAPPVKAQVNEDHYDVPSTEYSNINLAILPSGRFYPRGTKISIRAAKVSEIQAYSMVDDNNFVDITEKMNELLARNIIFVNPDGSKGSYRDIKDSDRVYLIFMIRELTFQGGNTLTKEVSCQTCGKDFFIPFRSTPTSEVPTTFELHEPNPEIEKFFNKETQSYELIFNSVSWSLAPPTIGIQEDFYAEIKRNVQADKKPDVAFMKIMPFLLHNENGITEENLKAKMKEFKKDSGSMDDLILFQGLNNIVNNMTVGIKGL
;
A
#
# COMPACT_ATOMS: atom_id res chain seq x y z
N MET A 1 6.10 34.80 -22.25
CA MET A 1 6.94 33.59 -22.24
C MET A 1 6.28 32.61 -21.30
N PRO A 2 5.95 31.39 -21.72
CA PRO A 2 5.37 30.39 -20.83
C PRO A 2 6.37 30.05 -19.72
N ASN A 3 5.85 29.81 -18.54
CA ASN A 3 6.62 29.58 -17.33
C ASN A 3 7.29 28.19 -17.40
N ASP A 4 8.59 28.08 -17.07
CA ASP A 4 9.38 26.83 -17.10
C ASP A 4 8.71 25.62 -16.40
N LYS A 5 7.80 25.87 -15.46
CA LYS A 5 7.00 24.85 -14.78
C LYS A 5 5.90 24.24 -15.66
N GLU A 6 5.25 25.06 -16.50
CA GLU A 6 4.21 24.56 -17.43
C GLU A 6 4.82 23.68 -18.52
N GLN A 7 6.03 24.03 -18.97
CA GLN A 7 6.72 23.27 -19.99
C GLN A 7 7.19 21.90 -19.47
N LYS A 8 7.71 21.84 -18.23
CA LYS A 8 8.08 20.57 -17.59
C LYS A 8 6.89 19.65 -17.32
N ASN A 9 5.73 20.20 -16.93
CA ASN A 9 4.51 19.43 -16.74
C ASN A 9 3.98 18.86 -18.07
N GLN A 10 4.09 19.62 -19.15
CA GLN A 10 3.66 19.18 -20.47
C GLN A 10 4.56 18.08 -21.04
N ASP A 11 5.87 18.18 -20.81
CA ASP A 11 6.85 17.15 -21.19
C ASP A 11 6.65 15.85 -20.38
N TYR A 12 6.30 15.97 -19.10
CA TYR A 12 5.99 14.82 -18.25
C TYR A 12 4.68 14.11 -18.68
N LEU A 13 3.64 14.88 -18.99
CA LEU A 13 2.37 14.35 -19.52
C LEU A 13 2.57 13.67 -20.88
N ASN A 14 3.38 14.24 -21.76
CA ASN A 14 3.71 13.66 -23.06
C ASN A 14 4.52 12.36 -22.90
N LYS A 15 5.38 12.28 -21.91
CA LYS A 15 6.17 11.08 -21.61
C LYS A 15 5.31 9.95 -21.04
N ILE A 16 4.32 10.28 -20.22
CA ILE A 16 3.35 9.30 -19.65
C ILE A 16 2.33 8.85 -20.71
N LEU A 17 1.91 9.74 -21.59
CA LEU A 17 0.90 9.46 -22.63
C LEU A 17 1.49 8.87 -23.93
N GLY A 18 2.80 8.61 -23.99
CA GLY A 18 3.47 7.97 -25.13
C GLY A 18 3.67 8.89 -26.35
N GLY A 19 3.60 10.21 -26.16
CA GLY A 19 3.70 11.21 -27.23
C GLY A 19 5.10 11.82 -27.43
N GLY A 20 6.16 11.01 -27.50
CA GLY A 20 7.51 11.48 -27.84
C GLY A 20 7.88 11.09 -29.27
N GLN A 21 7.62 11.95 -30.26
CA GLN A 21 8.27 11.84 -31.55
C GLN A 21 9.55 12.67 -31.58
N GLU A 22 10.69 11.99 -31.48
CA GLU A 22 11.95 12.55 -31.99
C GLU A 22 12.05 12.27 -33.49
N GLY A 23 12.31 13.34 -34.23
CA GLY A 23 12.37 13.31 -35.68
C GLY A 23 13.52 12.47 -36.24
N THR A 24 13.21 11.48 -37.05
CA THR A 24 14.13 10.88 -38.01
C THR A 24 13.49 10.83 -39.40
N LYS A 25 14.33 11.10 -40.37
CA LYS A 25 14.10 11.33 -41.79
C LYS A 25 13.17 10.29 -42.46
N SER A 26 12.33 10.82 -43.34
CA SER A 26 11.36 10.16 -44.20
C SER A 26 11.85 8.90 -44.93
N ALA A 27 11.18 7.79 -44.67
CA ALA A 27 11.06 6.64 -45.56
C ALA A 27 9.62 6.64 -46.16
N PRO A 28 9.41 6.09 -47.35
CA PRO A 28 8.13 6.21 -48.07
C PRO A 28 6.99 5.48 -47.36
N PRO A 29 5.73 5.89 -47.58
CA PRO A 29 4.59 5.40 -46.82
C PRO A 29 4.30 3.93 -47.13
N VAL A 30 4.63 3.05 -46.20
CA VAL A 30 4.02 1.73 -46.12
C VAL A 30 2.59 1.98 -45.64
N LYS A 31 1.61 1.56 -46.39
CA LYS A 31 0.20 1.52 -45.96
C LYS A 31 0.14 0.62 -44.72
N ALA A 32 0.17 1.25 -43.56
CA ALA A 32 -0.18 0.55 -42.32
C ALA A 32 -1.65 0.15 -42.44
N GLN A 33 -1.91 -1.14 -42.42
CA GLN A 33 -3.23 -1.63 -42.05
C GLN A 33 -3.45 -1.13 -40.63
N VAL A 34 -4.41 -0.24 -40.49
CA VAL A 34 -4.96 0.12 -39.18
C VAL A 34 -5.65 -1.14 -38.68
N ASN A 35 -4.95 -1.90 -37.84
CA ASN A 35 -5.63 -2.80 -36.93
C ASN A 35 -6.49 -1.87 -36.08
N GLU A 36 -7.80 -1.99 -36.20
CA GLU A 36 -8.72 -1.50 -35.21
C GLU A 36 -8.39 -2.29 -33.93
N ASP A 37 -7.42 -1.79 -33.15
CA ASP A 37 -7.19 -2.26 -31.81
C ASP A 37 -8.51 -2.03 -31.09
N HIS A 38 -9.25 -3.11 -30.89
CA HIS A 38 -10.33 -3.15 -29.94
C HIS A 38 -9.71 -2.77 -28.60
N TYR A 39 -9.84 -1.50 -28.23
CA TYR A 39 -9.69 -1.08 -26.85
C TYR A 39 -10.79 -1.80 -26.07
N ASP A 40 -10.45 -2.95 -25.51
CA ASP A 40 -11.33 -3.64 -24.60
C ASP A 40 -11.68 -2.67 -23.47
N VAL A 41 -12.93 -2.28 -23.44
CA VAL A 41 -13.45 -1.41 -22.36
C VAL A 41 -13.20 -2.17 -21.05
N PRO A 42 -12.46 -1.57 -20.09
CA PRO A 42 -12.16 -2.26 -18.84
C PRO A 42 -13.44 -2.79 -18.20
N SER A 43 -13.44 -4.07 -17.83
CA SER A 43 -14.59 -4.67 -17.16
C SER A 43 -14.92 -3.88 -15.90
N THR A 44 -16.17 -3.45 -15.76
CA THR A 44 -16.68 -2.84 -14.52
C THR A 44 -17.09 -3.87 -13.49
N GLU A 45 -16.94 -5.15 -13.80
CA GLU A 45 -17.23 -6.25 -12.89
C GLU A 45 -16.15 -6.39 -11.83
N TYR A 46 -16.59 -6.72 -10.62
CA TYR A 46 -15.68 -6.95 -9.51
C TYR A 46 -15.11 -8.37 -9.54
N SER A 47 -13.81 -8.48 -9.41
CA SER A 47 -13.08 -9.76 -9.32
C SER A 47 -12.56 -9.97 -7.90
N ASN A 48 -12.77 -11.16 -7.34
CA ASN A 48 -12.26 -11.53 -6.03
C ASN A 48 -10.72 -11.69 -6.07
N ILE A 49 -10.06 -11.19 -5.04
CA ILE A 49 -8.62 -11.33 -4.86
C ILE A 49 -8.33 -12.52 -3.93
N ASN A 50 -7.29 -13.26 -4.25
CA ASN A 50 -6.70 -14.19 -3.30
C ASN A 50 -5.90 -13.42 -2.25
N LEU A 51 -6.36 -13.40 -1.00
CA LEU A 51 -5.68 -12.66 0.07
C LEU A 51 -4.25 -13.15 0.32
N ALA A 52 -3.92 -14.40 -0.02
CA ALA A 52 -2.57 -14.94 0.17
C ALA A 52 -1.48 -14.22 -0.63
N ILE A 53 -1.85 -13.47 -1.68
CA ILE A 53 -0.90 -12.68 -2.47
C ILE A 53 -0.69 -11.26 -1.91
N LEU A 54 -1.43 -10.87 -0.89
CA LEU A 54 -1.28 -9.56 -0.25
C LEU A 54 -0.24 -9.60 0.88
N PRO A 55 0.58 -8.55 1.04
CA PRO A 55 1.58 -8.44 2.11
C PRO A 55 1.03 -8.74 3.51
N SER A 56 -0.19 -8.31 3.78
CA SER A 56 -0.89 -8.55 5.05
C SER A 56 -2.03 -9.56 4.95
N GLY A 57 -2.07 -10.37 3.91
CA GLY A 57 -3.19 -11.29 3.65
C GLY A 57 -3.48 -12.25 4.80
N ARG A 58 -2.45 -12.68 5.53
CA ARG A 58 -2.56 -13.58 6.69
C ARG A 58 -3.21 -12.94 7.94
N PHE A 59 -3.30 -11.61 7.97
CA PHE A 59 -3.84 -10.84 9.10
C PHE A 59 -5.32 -10.47 8.93
N TYR A 60 -5.95 -10.87 7.82
CA TYR A 60 -7.40 -10.73 7.68
C TYR A 60 -8.12 -11.89 8.35
N PRO A 61 -9.23 -11.63 9.05
CA PRO A 61 -10.07 -12.68 9.61
C PRO A 61 -10.49 -13.69 8.53
N ARG A 62 -10.53 -14.96 8.90
CA ARG A 62 -10.94 -16.04 7.96
C ARG A 62 -12.35 -15.78 7.44
N GLY A 63 -12.52 -15.82 6.12
CA GLY A 63 -13.79 -15.53 5.46
C GLY A 63 -13.90 -14.09 4.94
N THR A 64 -12.98 -13.18 5.27
CA THR A 64 -12.89 -11.88 4.63
C THR A 64 -12.72 -12.03 3.12
N LYS A 65 -13.43 -11.19 2.36
CA LYS A 65 -13.34 -11.14 0.90
C LYS A 65 -13.05 -9.72 0.46
N ILE A 66 -12.09 -9.59 -0.45
CA ILE A 66 -11.78 -8.33 -1.13
C ILE A 66 -11.98 -8.56 -2.61
N SER A 67 -12.76 -7.70 -3.23
CA SER A 67 -12.99 -7.70 -4.68
C SER A 67 -12.62 -6.34 -5.24
N ILE A 68 -11.98 -6.33 -6.40
CA ILE A 68 -11.56 -5.11 -7.10
C ILE A 68 -12.16 -5.05 -8.50
N ARG A 69 -12.28 -3.86 -9.04
CA ARG A 69 -12.61 -3.62 -10.44
C ARG A 69 -11.61 -2.67 -11.10
N ALA A 70 -11.63 -2.62 -12.42
CA ALA A 70 -10.89 -1.62 -13.18
C ALA A 70 -11.36 -0.19 -12.84
N ALA A 71 -10.43 0.77 -12.84
CA ALA A 71 -10.75 2.18 -12.66
C ALA A 71 -11.41 2.76 -13.92
N LYS A 72 -12.36 3.68 -13.75
CA LYS A 72 -12.95 4.44 -14.84
C LYS A 72 -12.01 5.54 -15.32
N VAL A 73 -12.18 5.99 -16.56
CA VAL A 73 -11.36 7.07 -17.14
C VAL A 73 -11.37 8.33 -16.26
N SER A 74 -12.52 8.71 -15.70
CA SER A 74 -12.62 9.86 -14.80
C SER A 74 -11.85 9.69 -13.49
N GLU A 75 -11.70 8.45 -13.00
CA GLU A 75 -10.93 8.13 -11.79
C GLU A 75 -9.43 8.21 -12.08
N ILE A 76 -9.01 7.74 -13.27
CA ILE A 76 -7.62 7.87 -13.74
C ILE A 76 -7.24 9.34 -13.90
N GLN A 77 -8.11 10.14 -14.54
CA GLN A 77 -7.90 11.58 -14.71
C GLN A 77 -7.75 12.30 -13.37
N ALA A 78 -8.62 12.00 -12.41
CA ALA A 78 -8.53 12.57 -11.06
C ALA A 78 -7.20 12.23 -10.37
N TYR A 79 -6.69 11.00 -10.57
CA TYR A 79 -5.40 10.60 -10.03
C TYR A 79 -4.21 11.26 -10.72
N SER A 80 -4.27 11.48 -12.05
CA SER A 80 -3.20 12.13 -12.81
C SER A 80 -3.02 13.62 -12.50
N MET A 81 -3.95 14.24 -11.78
CA MET A 81 -3.90 15.65 -11.37
C MET A 81 -3.26 15.85 -9.97
N VAL A 82 -2.78 14.79 -9.33
CA VAL A 82 -2.16 14.85 -8.02
C VAL A 82 -0.76 15.46 -8.10
N ASP A 83 -0.40 16.30 -7.15
CA ASP A 83 0.98 16.78 -7.00
C ASP A 83 1.85 15.67 -6.43
N ASP A 84 2.76 15.14 -7.24
CA ASP A 84 3.69 14.06 -6.89
C ASP A 84 4.62 14.41 -5.70
N ASN A 85 4.74 15.69 -5.36
CA ASN A 85 5.55 16.13 -4.22
C ASN A 85 4.72 16.21 -2.92
N ASN A 86 3.40 16.05 -2.98
CA ASN A 86 2.53 16.09 -1.83
C ASN A 86 2.07 14.68 -1.42
N PHE A 87 2.81 14.09 -0.48
CA PHE A 87 2.49 12.74 0.02
C PHE A 87 1.07 12.62 0.60
N VAL A 88 0.54 13.70 1.19
CA VAL A 88 -0.83 13.70 1.74
C VAL A 88 -1.85 13.59 0.61
N ASP A 89 -1.71 14.41 -0.44
CA ASP A 89 -2.61 14.36 -1.61
C ASP A 89 -2.55 13.00 -2.31
N ILE A 90 -1.36 12.43 -2.48
CA ILE A 90 -1.18 11.09 -3.04
C ILE A 90 -1.96 10.07 -2.20
N THR A 91 -1.79 10.09 -0.88
CA THR A 91 -2.45 9.15 0.02
C THR A 91 -3.97 9.29 -0.01
N GLU A 92 -4.49 10.52 0.01
CA GLU A 92 -5.93 10.79 -0.09
C GLU A 92 -6.51 10.28 -1.43
N LYS A 93 -5.82 10.52 -2.55
CA LYS A 93 -6.25 10.03 -3.86
C LYS A 93 -6.19 8.52 -4.00
N MET A 94 -5.19 7.89 -3.41
CA MET A 94 -5.15 6.43 -3.30
C MET A 94 -6.34 5.89 -2.52
N ASN A 95 -6.70 6.50 -1.41
CA ASN A 95 -7.86 6.12 -0.60
C ASN A 95 -9.18 6.34 -1.36
N GLU A 96 -9.34 7.47 -2.08
CA GLU A 96 -10.49 7.70 -2.96
C GLU A 96 -10.62 6.62 -4.04
N LEU A 97 -9.50 6.25 -4.67
CA LEU A 97 -9.48 5.21 -5.69
C LEU A 97 -9.91 3.85 -5.10
N LEU A 98 -9.38 3.49 -3.94
CA LEU A 98 -9.79 2.27 -3.23
C LEU A 98 -11.28 2.31 -2.86
N ALA A 99 -11.77 3.42 -2.31
CA ALA A 99 -13.17 3.57 -1.93
C ALA A 99 -14.16 3.34 -3.09
N ARG A 100 -13.76 3.66 -4.31
CA ARG A 100 -14.59 3.52 -5.51
C ARG A 100 -14.44 2.17 -6.20
N ASN A 101 -13.30 1.50 -6.04
CA ASN A 101 -12.93 0.35 -6.85
C ASN A 101 -12.82 -0.96 -6.07
N ILE A 102 -13.10 -0.94 -4.76
CA ILE A 102 -13.04 -2.12 -3.89
C ILE A 102 -14.39 -2.39 -3.25
N ILE A 103 -14.70 -3.68 -3.11
CA ILE A 103 -15.72 -4.19 -2.21
C ILE A 103 -15.01 -5.01 -1.14
N PHE A 104 -15.21 -4.63 0.12
CA PHE A 104 -14.75 -5.36 1.29
C PHE A 104 -15.93 -6.02 1.97
N VAL A 105 -15.82 -7.32 2.26
CA VAL A 105 -16.87 -8.09 2.95
C VAL A 105 -16.23 -8.78 4.14
N ASN A 106 -16.79 -8.52 5.31
CA ASN A 106 -16.41 -9.15 6.57
C ASN A 106 -16.78 -10.64 6.61
N PRO A 107 -16.20 -11.44 7.53
CA PRO A 107 -16.55 -12.86 7.68
C PRO A 107 -18.02 -13.14 7.94
N ASP A 108 -18.72 -12.22 8.59
CA ASP A 108 -20.17 -12.29 8.88
C ASP A 108 -21.06 -11.91 7.68
N GLY A 109 -20.45 -11.54 6.55
CA GLY A 109 -21.13 -11.09 5.34
C GLY A 109 -21.49 -9.61 5.33
N SER A 110 -21.21 -8.86 6.38
CA SER A 110 -21.41 -7.41 6.39
C SER A 110 -20.45 -6.72 5.44
N LYS A 111 -20.90 -5.59 4.86
CA LYS A 111 -20.05 -4.77 4.01
C LYS A 111 -19.16 -3.87 4.87
N GLY A 112 -17.87 -3.97 4.63
CA GLY A 112 -16.89 -3.02 5.12
C GLY A 112 -16.60 -1.92 4.09
N SER A 113 -15.53 -1.20 4.32
CA SER A 113 -15.05 -0.09 3.50
C SER A 113 -13.56 -0.26 3.16
N TYR A 114 -13.01 0.67 2.37
CA TYR A 114 -11.56 0.73 2.15
C TYR A 114 -10.78 0.92 3.46
N ARG A 115 -11.41 1.51 4.48
CA ARG A 115 -10.79 1.74 5.79
C ARG A 115 -10.47 0.44 6.55
N ASP A 116 -11.13 -0.68 6.18
CA ASP A 116 -10.91 -2.01 6.78
C ASP A 116 -9.74 -2.76 6.12
N ILE A 117 -9.20 -2.23 5.02
CA ILE A 117 -8.02 -2.75 4.35
C ILE A 117 -6.78 -2.49 5.20
N LYS A 118 -5.88 -3.47 5.30
CA LYS A 118 -4.58 -3.29 5.94
C LYS A 118 -3.75 -2.27 5.17
N ASP A 119 -3.16 -1.32 5.89
CA ASP A 119 -2.45 -0.18 5.30
C ASP A 119 -1.30 -0.63 4.37
N SER A 120 -0.58 -1.69 4.73
CA SER A 120 0.48 -2.29 3.92
C SER A 120 0.01 -2.87 2.58
N ASP A 121 -1.28 -3.18 2.44
CA ASP A 121 -1.85 -3.72 1.20
C ASP A 121 -2.35 -2.62 0.24
N ARG A 122 -2.41 -1.37 0.69
CA ARG A 122 -2.94 -0.23 -0.06
C ARG A 122 -2.31 -0.11 -1.44
N VAL A 123 -1.00 0.01 -1.50
CA VAL A 123 -0.24 0.19 -2.74
C VAL A 123 -0.40 -1.01 -3.66
N TYR A 124 -0.44 -2.21 -3.08
CA TYR A 124 -0.61 -3.46 -3.82
C TYR A 124 -1.95 -3.52 -4.55
N LEU A 125 -3.02 -3.18 -3.84
CA LEU A 125 -4.37 -3.14 -4.41
C LEU A 125 -4.49 -2.08 -5.51
N ILE A 126 -3.84 -0.92 -5.35
CA ILE A 126 -3.76 0.10 -6.40
C ILE A 126 -3.06 -0.46 -7.66
N PHE A 127 -1.96 -1.19 -7.50
CA PHE A 127 -1.29 -1.83 -8.64
C PHE A 127 -2.16 -2.86 -9.33
N MET A 128 -2.91 -3.67 -8.58
CA MET A 128 -3.85 -4.64 -9.15
C MET A 128 -5.00 -3.95 -9.90
N ILE A 129 -5.57 -2.87 -9.34
CA ILE A 129 -6.59 -2.05 -10.02
C ILE A 129 -6.02 -1.47 -11.32
N ARG A 130 -4.78 -0.97 -11.28
CA ARG A 130 -4.09 -0.45 -12.48
C ARG A 130 -3.93 -1.52 -13.55
N GLU A 131 -3.52 -2.73 -13.20
CA GLU A 131 -3.38 -3.85 -14.14
C GLU A 131 -4.72 -4.22 -14.80
N LEU A 132 -5.80 -4.24 -14.02
CA LEU A 132 -7.15 -4.47 -14.56
C LEU A 132 -7.60 -3.34 -15.49
N THR A 133 -7.15 -2.11 -15.23
CA THR A 133 -7.54 -0.92 -15.99
C THR A 133 -6.83 -0.84 -17.33
N PHE A 134 -5.55 -1.19 -17.36
CA PHE A 134 -4.70 -1.08 -18.56
C PHE A 134 -4.36 -2.49 -19.11
N GLN A 135 -5.40 -3.25 -19.46
CA GLN A 135 -5.24 -4.56 -20.08
C GLN A 135 -4.49 -4.38 -21.42
N GLY A 136 -3.30 -4.93 -21.50
CA GLY A 136 -2.55 -5.06 -22.75
C GLY A 136 -1.38 -4.11 -22.99
N GLY A 137 -0.96 -3.24 -22.05
CA GLY A 137 0.14 -2.36 -22.42
C GLY A 137 1.01 -1.77 -21.31
N ASN A 138 0.45 -1.50 -20.15
CA ASN A 138 1.20 -0.81 -19.09
C ASN A 138 1.69 -1.76 -18.01
N THR A 139 2.67 -2.57 -18.34
CA THR A 139 3.40 -3.37 -17.36
C THR A 139 4.15 -2.43 -16.41
N LEU A 140 4.01 -2.64 -15.11
CA LEU A 140 4.85 -1.96 -14.15
C LEU A 140 6.28 -2.41 -14.35
N THR A 141 7.21 -1.47 -14.36
CA THR A 141 8.63 -1.74 -14.49
C THR A 141 9.40 -1.12 -13.35
N LYS A 142 10.35 -1.86 -12.82
CA LYS A 142 11.36 -1.34 -11.90
C LYS A 142 12.65 -1.09 -12.67
N GLU A 143 13.17 0.12 -12.56
CA GLU A 143 14.50 0.43 -13.04
C GLU A 143 15.54 -0.10 -12.04
N VAL A 144 16.48 -0.87 -12.53
CA VAL A 144 17.55 -1.47 -11.74
C VAL A 144 18.88 -1.21 -12.43
N SER A 145 19.81 -0.62 -11.72
CA SER A 145 21.18 -0.40 -12.22
C SER A 145 22.07 -1.60 -11.88
N CYS A 146 22.78 -2.12 -12.87
CA CYS A 146 23.76 -3.18 -12.66
C CYS A 146 24.92 -2.64 -11.81
N GLN A 147 25.19 -3.24 -10.66
CA GLN A 147 26.27 -2.81 -9.78
C GLN A 147 27.66 -3.03 -10.39
N THR A 148 27.79 -3.90 -11.39
CA THR A 148 29.07 -4.21 -12.03
C THR A 148 29.40 -3.29 -13.20
N CYS A 149 28.42 -2.95 -14.04
CA CYS A 149 28.66 -2.20 -15.28
C CYS A 149 27.89 -0.87 -15.37
N GLY A 150 27.06 -0.53 -14.38
CA GLY A 150 26.27 0.69 -14.33
C GLY A 150 25.15 0.80 -15.36
N LYS A 151 24.88 -0.25 -16.14
CA LYS A 151 23.77 -0.23 -17.11
C LYS A 151 22.45 -0.38 -16.39
N ASP A 152 21.49 0.47 -16.79
CA ASP A 152 20.12 0.39 -16.33
C ASP A 152 19.33 -0.61 -17.18
N PHE A 153 18.44 -1.35 -16.52
CA PHE A 153 17.48 -2.25 -17.14
C PHE A 153 16.17 -2.21 -16.39
N PHE A 154 15.08 -2.50 -17.10
CA PHE A 154 13.74 -2.45 -16.57
C PHE A 154 13.21 -3.87 -16.35
N ILE A 155 12.88 -4.19 -15.10
CA ILE A 155 12.28 -5.47 -14.74
C ILE A 155 10.76 -5.30 -14.75
N PRO A 156 10.04 -5.99 -15.64
CA PRO A 156 8.58 -5.94 -15.65
C PRO A 156 7.97 -6.74 -14.51
N PHE A 157 6.89 -6.24 -13.92
CA PHE A 157 6.13 -6.89 -12.85
C PHE A 157 4.65 -6.96 -13.18
N ARG A 158 4.01 -8.06 -12.78
CA ARG A 158 2.55 -8.22 -12.80
C ARG A 158 2.08 -8.98 -11.55
N SER A 159 0.83 -8.77 -11.17
CA SER A 159 0.19 -9.52 -10.08
C SER A 159 -0.06 -10.99 -10.46
N THR A 160 -0.25 -11.25 -11.76
CA THR A 160 -0.40 -12.59 -12.33
C THR A 160 0.63 -12.82 -13.41
N PRO A 161 1.29 -14.01 -13.45
CA PRO A 161 2.26 -14.32 -14.48
C PRO A 161 1.59 -14.44 -15.85
N THR A 162 2.29 -13.98 -16.87
CA THR A 162 1.93 -14.22 -18.27
C THR A 162 3.11 -14.86 -18.98
N SER A 163 2.90 -15.38 -20.20
CA SER A 163 4.00 -15.90 -21.02
C SER A 163 5.06 -14.84 -21.34
N GLU A 164 4.67 -13.57 -21.42
CA GLU A 164 5.55 -12.44 -21.72
C GLU A 164 6.21 -11.87 -20.48
N VAL A 165 5.51 -11.91 -19.35
CA VAL A 165 5.99 -11.40 -18.05
C VAL A 165 5.81 -12.48 -16.99
N PRO A 166 6.80 -13.39 -16.87
CA PRO A 166 6.73 -14.47 -15.89
C PRO A 166 6.94 -14.02 -14.45
N THR A 167 7.48 -12.81 -14.24
CA THR A 167 7.74 -12.28 -12.91
C THR A 167 6.46 -11.81 -12.25
N THR A 168 6.12 -12.43 -11.13
CA THR A 168 4.97 -12.05 -10.31
C THR A 168 5.40 -11.26 -9.09
N PHE A 169 4.43 -10.67 -8.42
CA PHE A 169 4.58 -10.16 -7.07
C PHE A 169 4.71 -11.32 -6.07
N GLU A 170 5.85 -11.97 -6.06
CA GLU A 170 6.14 -12.94 -5.02
C GLU A 170 6.46 -12.23 -3.71
N LEU A 171 5.83 -12.68 -2.64
CA LEU A 171 6.13 -12.21 -1.30
C LEU A 171 7.36 -12.93 -0.75
N HIS A 172 8.13 -12.21 0.07
CA HIS A 172 9.15 -12.84 0.89
C HIS A 172 8.51 -13.79 1.91
N GLU A 173 9.25 -14.80 2.32
CA GLU A 173 8.85 -15.62 3.46
C GLU A 173 8.83 -14.76 4.72
N PRO A 174 7.90 -15.02 5.64
CA PRO A 174 7.90 -14.36 6.94
C PRO A 174 9.23 -14.55 7.67
N ASN A 175 9.68 -13.53 8.38
CA ASN A 175 10.92 -13.62 9.13
C ASN A 175 10.81 -14.71 10.23
N PRO A 176 11.63 -15.78 10.19
CA PRO A 176 11.52 -16.90 11.11
C PRO A 176 11.77 -16.51 12.57
N GLU A 177 12.49 -15.42 12.83
CA GLU A 177 12.77 -14.96 14.18
C GLU A 177 11.52 -14.47 14.92
N ILE A 178 10.59 -13.85 14.18
CA ILE A 178 9.34 -13.35 14.75
C ILE A 178 8.17 -14.34 14.55
N GLU A 179 8.28 -15.28 13.61
CA GLU A 179 7.20 -16.21 13.28
C GLU A 179 6.73 -17.06 14.50
N LYS A 180 7.63 -17.32 15.44
CA LYS A 180 7.31 -18.01 16.69
C LYS A 180 6.29 -17.26 17.58
N PHE A 181 6.13 -15.96 17.37
CA PHE A 181 5.15 -15.14 18.10
C PHE A 181 3.81 -15.04 17.37
N PHE A 182 3.69 -15.60 16.15
CA PHE A 182 2.46 -15.50 15.38
C PHE A 182 1.39 -16.47 15.87
N ASN A 183 0.27 -15.91 16.32
CA ASN A 183 -0.91 -16.66 16.70
C ASN A 183 -1.88 -16.76 15.51
N LYS A 184 -2.13 -17.98 15.03
CA LYS A 184 -3.01 -18.25 13.89
C LYS A 184 -4.51 -18.09 14.18
N GLU A 185 -4.87 -18.09 15.46
CA GLU A 185 -6.27 -17.94 15.88
C GLU A 185 -6.67 -16.47 15.90
N THR A 186 -5.81 -15.64 16.49
CA THR A 186 -6.01 -14.18 16.57
C THR A 186 -5.50 -13.44 15.35
N GLN A 187 -4.73 -14.12 14.48
CA GLN A 187 -4.06 -13.55 13.30
C GLN A 187 -3.22 -12.31 13.63
N SER A 188 -2.53 -12.41 14.75
CA SER A 188 -1.66 -11.35 15.28
C SER A 188 -0.37 -11.96 15.85
N TYR A 189 0.64 -11.13 16.00
CA TYR A 189 1.80 -11.49 16.78
C TYR A 189 1.53 -11.23 18.27
N GLU A 190 1.89 -12.17 19.11
CA GLU A 190 1.70 -12.06 20.57
C GLU A 190 3.05 -12.13 21.28
N LEU A 191 3.41 -11.02 21.94
CA LEU A 191 4.58 -10.94 22.79
C LEU A 191 4.15 -10.91 24.25
N ILE A 192 4.57 -11.90 25.03
CA ILE A 192 4.34 -11.94 26.46
C ILE A 192 5.57 -11.34 27.16
N PHE A 193 5.36 -10.27 27.91
CA PHE A 193 6.39 -9.60 28.67
C PHE A 193 5.85 -9.22 30.06
N ASN A 194 6.58 -9.60 31.12
CA ASN A 194 6.17 -9.40 32.53
C ASN A 194 4.72 -9.81 32.80
N SER A 195 4.31 -10.99 32.27
CA SER A 195 2.94 -11.54 32.37
C SER A 195 1.85 -10.71 31.70
N VAL A 196 2.21 -9.70 30.90
CA VAL A 196 1.28 -8.94 30.05
C VAL A 196 1.42 -9.45 28.61
N SER A 197 0.30 -9.73 27.95
CA SER A 197 0.27 -10.11 26.53
C SER A 197 0.07 -8.89 25.66
N TRP A 198 0.99 -8.67 24.72
CA TRP A 198 0.97 -7.59 23.74
C TRP A 198 0.63 -8.17 22.38
N SER A 199 -0.54 -7.82 21.85
CA SER A 199 -0.97 -8.23 20.54
C SER A 199 -0.66 -7.15 19.50
N LEU A 200 -0.05 -7.55 18.37
CA LEU A 200 0.34 -6.66 17.27
C LEU A 200 -0.11 -7.24 15.93
N ALA A 201 -0.75 -6.43 15.12
CA ALA A 201 -1.00 -6.74 13.71
C ALA A 201 -0.89 -5.46 12.87
N PRO A 202 -0.74 -5.58 11.53
CA PRO A 202 -0.76 -4.43 10.65
C PRO A 202 -2.05 -3.63 10.85
N PRO A 203 -1.98 -2.31 11.03
CA PRO A 203 -3.16 -1.46 11.17
C PRO A 203 -3.96 -1.45 9.88
N THR A 204 -5.24 -1.16 9.99
CA THR A 204 -6.06 -0.83 8.82
C THR A 204 -5.81 0.60 8.38
N ILE A 205 -6.22 0.95 7.15
CA ILE A 205 -6.18 2.33 6.65
C ILE A 205 -6.94 3.24 7.60
N GLY A 206 -8.11 2.80 8.08
CA GLY A 206 -8.93 3.59 9.02
C GLY A 206 -8.19 3.91 10.32
N ILE A 207 -7.50 2.93 10.90
CA ILE A 207 -6.69 3.14 12.11
C ILE A 207 -5.55 4.13 11.85
N GLN A 208 -4.89 4.03 10.69
CA GLN A 208 -3.83 4.98 10.32
C GLN A 208 -4.37 6.40 10.13
N GLU A 209 -5.50 6.57 9.44
CA GLU A 209 -6.14 7.88 9.26
C GLU A 209 -6.52 8.52 10.60
N ASP A 210 -7.17 7.76 11.47
CA ASP A 210 -7.58 8.23 12.80
C ASP A 210 -6.36 8.58 13.67
N PHE A 211 -5.30 7.77 13.59
CA PHE A 211 -4.06 8.00 14.29
C PHE A 211 -3.36 9.29 13.84
N TYR A 212 -3.24 9.52 12.54
CA TYR A 212 -2.68 10.77 12.01
C TYR A 212 -3.53 11.99 12.36
N ALA A 213 -4.86 11.85 12.34
CA ALA A 213 -5.74 12.92 12.76
C ALA A 213 -5.53 13.28 14.25
N GLU A 214 -5.34 12.28 15.11
CA GLU A 214 -5.09 12.50 16.53
C GLU A 214 -3.72 13.13 16.79
N ILE A 215 -2.67 12.68 16.07
CA ILE A 215 -1.35 13.32 16.12
C ILE A 215 -1.47 14.81 15.75
N LYS A 216 -2.15 15.10 14.63
CA LYS A 216 -2.32 16.48 14.15
C LYS A 216 -3.00 17.37 15.19
N ARG A 217 -4.04 16.87 15.87
CA ARG A 217 -4.70 17.58 16.98
C ARG A 217 -3.74 17.83 18.14
N ASN A 218 -2.94 16.84 18.53
CA ASN A 218 -1.99 16.96 19.62
C ASN A 218 -0.87 17.97 19.30
N VAL A 219 -0.34 17.95 18.07
CA VAL A 219 0.67 18.93 17.62
C VAL A 219 0.08 20.35 17.61
N GLN A 220 -1.14 20.54 17.14
CA GLN A 220 -1.84 21.83 17.18
C GLN A 220 -2.11 22.34 18.60
N ALA A 221 -2.22 21.42 19.56
CA ALA A 221 -2.37 21.74 20.98
C ALA A 221 -1.03 21.90 21.72
N ASP A 222 0.09 22.10 21.01
CA ASP A 222 1.46 22.20 21.54
C ASP A 222 1.93 21.00 22.40
N LYS A 223 1.31 19.85 22.21
CA LYS A 223 1.73 18.61 22.84
C LYS A 223 2.78 17.93 21.96
N LYS A 224 3.98 17.71 22.49
CA LYS A 224 5.03 16.98 21.77
C LYS A 224 4.75 15.47 21.82
N PRO A 225 4.44 14.82 20.68
CA PRO A 225 4.26 13.37 20.65
C PRO A 225 5.61 12.66 20.84
N ASP A 226 5.57 11.53 21.57
CA ASP A 226 6.71 10.61 21.66
C ASP A 226 6.82 9.82 20.34
N VAL A 227 7.71 10.28 19.46
CA VAL A 227 7.84 9.76 18.08
C VAL A 227 8.18 8.27 18.05
N ALA A 228 8.98 7.77 18.99
CA ALA A 228 9.36 6.36 19.04
C ALA A 228 8.14 5.50 19.34
N PHE A 229 7.35 5.93 20.29
CA PHE A 229 6.14 5.26 20.71
C PHE A 229 5.04 5.30 19.65
N MET A 230 4.93 6.44 18.95
CA MET A 230 3.95 6.65 17.90
C MET A 230 4.05 5.67 16.74
N LYS A 231 5.25 5.14 16.46
CA LYS A 231 5.44 4.13 15.41
C LYS A 231 4.77 2.79 15.72
N ILE A 232 4.68 2.42 16.99
CA ILE A 232 4.18 1.10 17.42
C ILE A 232 2.67 1.14 17.68
N MET A 233 2.14 2.31 18.07
CA MET A 233 0.75 2.45 18.50
C MET A 233 -0.31 1.95 17.53
N PRO A 234 -0.27 2.25 16.23
CA PRO A 234 -1.27 1.74 15.31
C PRO A 234 -1.32 0.21 15.26
N PHE A 235 -0.18 -0.44 15.46
CA PHE A 235 -0.07 -1.91 15.48
C PHE A 235 -0.62 -2.53 16.76
N LEU A 236 -0.52 -1.82 17.88
CA LEU A 236 -1.07 -2.24 19.17
C LEU A 236 -2.59 -2.00 19.27
N LEU A 237 -3.10 -1.04 18.52
CA LEU A 237 -4.52 -0.66 18.49
C LEU A 237 -5.26 -1.27 17.29
N HIS A 238 -4.71 -2.30 16.66
CA HIS A 238 -5.22 -2.91 15.43
C HIS A 238 -6.64 -3.49 15.55
N ASN A 239 -7.11 -3.77 16.76
CA ASN A 239 -8.45 -4.31 17.05
C ASN A 239 -9.45 -3.24 17.52
N GLU A 240 -9.03 -1.98 17.61
CA GLU A 240 -9.93 -0.91 18.01
C GLU A 240 -10.82 -0.45 16.85
N ASN A 241 -12.02 0.00 17.17
CA ASN A 241 -12.97 0.55 16.18
C ASN A 241 -12.64 2.02 15.82
N GLY A 242 -11.37 2.38 15.84
CA GLY A 242 -10.86 3.73 15.61
C GLY A 242 -9.91 4.18 16.72
N ILE A 243 -9.15 5.22 16.44
CA ILE A 243 -8.22 5.82 17.41
C ILE A 243 -8.85 7.05 18.02
N THR A 244 -8.97 7.01 19.36
CA THR A 244 -9.41 8.15 20.16
C THR A 244 -8.30 8.59 21.11
N GLU A 245 -8.36 9.83 21.57
CA GLU A 245 -7.42 10.33 22.61
C GLU A 245 -7.43 9.44 23.86
N GLU A 246 -8.61 8.88 24.19
CA GLU A 246 -8.78 8.05 25.39
C GLU A 246 -8.07 6.70 25.25
N ASN A 247 -8.33 5.94 24.15
CA ASN A 247 -7.69 4.61 23.97
C ASN A 247 -6.18 4.76 23.74
N LEU A 248 -5.75 5.84 23.07
CA LEU A 248 -4.32 6.15 22.92
C LEU A 248 -3.66 6.42 24.27
N LYS A 249 -4.26 7.26 25.13
CA LYS A 249 -3.76 7.53 26.48
C LYS A 249 -3.76 6.29 27.35
N ALA A 250 -4.81 5.46 27.27
CA ALA A 250 -4.91 4.22 28.02
C ALA A 250 -3.76 3.27 27.65
N LYS A 251 -3.52 3.08 26.36
CA LYS A 251 -2.42 2.22 25.86
C LYS A 251 -1.05 2.80 26.22
N MET A 252 -0.87 4.11 26.12
CA MET A 252 0.37 4.77 26.57
C MET A 252 0.61 4.60 28.07
N LYS A 253 -0.43 4.68 28.90
CA LYS A 253 -0.32 4.46 30.35
C LYS A 253 0.04 3.01 30.67
N GLU A 254 -0.55 2.05 29.95
CA GLU A 254 -0.22 0.64 30.09
C GLU A 254 1.26 0.38 29.78
N PHE A 255 1.76 1.00 28.71
CA PHE A 255 3.15 0.87 28.29
C PHE A 255 4.13 1.59 29.26
N LYS A 256 3.76 2.79 29.77
CA LYS A 256 4.63 3.60 30.62
C LYS A 256 4.45 3.30 32.12
N LYS A 257 3.81 2.20 32.47
CA LYS A 257 3.52 1.86 33.88
C LYS A 257 4.78 1.79 34.73
N ASP A 258 5.91 1.42 34.10
CA ASP A 258 7.23 1.31 34.72
C ASP A 258 8.29 2.17 33.99
N SER A 259 7.87 3.35 33.47
CA SER A 259 8.70 4.20 32.58
C SER A 259 10.06 4.54 33.20
N GLY A 260 11.13 4.23 32.48
CA GLY A 260 12.50 4.49 32.86
C GLY A 260 13.25 3.24 33.34
N SER A 261 12.60 2.08 33.34
CA SER A 261 13.26 0.81 33.63
C SER A 261 13.94 0.22 32.39
N MET A 262 14.93 -0.64 32.61
CA MET A 262 15.54 -1.43 31.54
C MET A 262 14.50 -2.34 30.87
N ASP A 263 13.48 -2.76 31.60
CA ASP A 263 12.39 -3.58 31.11
C ASP A 263 11.56 -2.89 30.04
N ASP A 264 11.26 -1.60 30.20
CA ASP A 264 10.55 -0.82 29.17
C ASP A 264 11.33 -0.74 27.86
N LEU A 265 12.66 -0.59 27.95
CA LEU A 265 13.52 -0.58 26.77
C LEU A 265 13.52 -1.95 26.06
N ILE A 266 13.59 -3.04 26.82
CA ILE A 266 13.55 -4.41 26.28
C ILE A 266 12.19 -4.67 25.62
N LEU A 267 11.09 -4.30 26.28
CA LEU A 267 9.75 -4.41 25.71
C LEU A 267 9.63 -3.61 24.41
N PHE A 268 10.06 -2.34 24.43
CA PHE A 268 10.03 -1.48 23.24
C PHE A 268 10.82 -2.08 22.09
N GLN A 269 12.02 -2.58 22.34
CA GLN A 269 12.84 -3.23 21.31
C GLN A 269 12.18 -4.49 20.75
N GLY A 270 11.56 -5.31 21.61
CA GLY A 270 10.81 -6.50 21.19
C GLY A 270 9.63 -6.16 20.29
N LEU A 271 8.80 -5.20 20.70
CA LEU A 271 7.66 -4.73 19.90
C LEU A 271 8.10 -4.10 18.58
N ASN A 272 9.11 -3.24 18.60
CA ASN A 272 9.64 -2.61 17.40
C ASN A 272 10.26 -3.61 16.41
N ASN A 273 10.92 -4.65 16.92
CA ASN A 273 11.43 -5.74 16.06
C ASN A 273 10.29 -6.46 15.35
N ILE A 274 9.20 -6.78 16.06
CA ILE A 274 8.01 -7.40 15.45
C ILE A 274 7.41 -6.46 14.39
N VAL A 275 7.19 -5.18 14.72
CA VAL A 275 6.61 -4.20 13.79
C VAL A 275 7.43 -4.06 12.50
N ASN A 276 8.76 -3.99 12.62
CA ASN A 276 9.62 -3.82 11.45
C ASN A 276 9.70 -5.07 10.55
N ASN A 277 9.35 -6.24 11.05
CA ASN A 277 9.50 -7.50 10.33
C ASN A 277 8.17 -8.23 10.05
N MET A 278 7.03 -7.70 10.51
CA MET A 278 5.75 -8.42 10.40
C MET A 278 5.15 -8.41 9.00
N THR A 279 5.38 -7.36 8.24
CA THR A 279 4.93 -7.26 6.85
C THR A 279 6.00 -7.81 5.92
N VAL A 280 5.57 -8.71 5.05
CA VAL A 280 6.45 -9.26 4.03
C VAL A 280 6.49 -8.33 2.83
N GLY A 281 7.70 -8.02 2.36
CA GLY A 281 7.88 -7.26 1.13
C GLY A 281 7.74 -8.13 -0.10
N ILE A 282 7.73 -7.49 -1.27
CA ILE A 282 7.77 -8.15 -2.57
C ILE A 282 9.21 -8.52 -2.89
N LYS A 283 9.43 -9.74 -3.33
CA LYS A 283 10.75 -10.16 -3.84
C LYS A 283 11.14 -9.30 -5.05
N GLY A 284 12.29 -8.69 -4.99
CA GLY A 284 12.83 -7.88 -6.08
C GLY A 284 12.37 -6.41 -6.13
N LEU A 285 11.57 -5.95 -5.15
CA LEU A 285 11.24 -4.52 -4.99
C LEU A 285 12.04 -3.88 -3.87
#